data_4680fcb6defbed1f1d28afd25b9ef996
#
_entry.id   4680fcb6defbed1f1d28afd25b9ef996
#
_cell.length_a   1.000
_cell.length_b   1.000
_cell.length_c   1.000
_cell.angle_alpha   90.00
_cell.angle_beta   90.00
_cell.angle_gamma   90.00
#
_symmetry.space_group_name_H-M   'P 1'
#
loop_
_entity.id
_entity.type
_entity.pdbx_description
1 polymer ?
#
loop_
_entity_poly.entity_id
_entity_poly.type
_entity_poly.pdbx_seq_one_letter_code
_entity_poly.pdbx_strand_id
1 'polypeptide(L)'
;MARLHANIGVGHENDVSIIDARIVAAAQCNVDAIVMNKSTPVLTIPEEKKYVAIPSKWGTMPYIDVARRSELTAKNATHIAELCEKIGVELIWSVTDIEALEFVLEYCKAQHIKLHSSCTAEDYQTIVPRTKNVCKTLYARLNHLNIVKSYWNPVKHNLKLYHTTDTWDPDLIDINLEKIDKTRGLYRDYK
;
A
#
# COMPACT_ATOMS: atom_id res chain seq x y z
N MET A 1 15.96 0.76 -15.52
CA MET A 1 15.61 2.15 -15.17
C MET A 1 14.90 2.11 -13.82
N ALA A 2 15.20 3.01 -12.89
CA ALA A 2 14.46 3.10 -11.61
C ALA A 2 13.03 3.59 -11.88
N ARG A 3 12.06 3.09 -11.10
CA ARG A 3 10.66 3.54 -11.16
C ARG A 3 10.37 4.44 -9.96
N LEU A 4 9.68 5.56 -10.20
CA LEU A 4 9.26 6.50 -9.18
C LEU A 4 7.78 6.28 -8.82
N HIS A 5 7.49 6.00 -7.57
CA HIS A 5 6.13 5.83 -7.08
C HIS A 5 5.77 6.97 -6.12
N ALA A 6 4.64 7.64 -6.34
CA ALA A 6 4.11 8.64 -5.43
C ALA A 6 3.12 7.99 -4.45
N ASN A 7 3.42 8.05 -3.16
CA ASN A 7 2.48 7.63 -2.12
C ASN A 7 1.59 8.81 -1.71
N ILE A 8 0.29 8.69 -1.95
CA ILE A 8 -0.69 9.73 -1.63
C ILE A 8 -0.97 9.80 -0.12
N GLY A 9 -0.68 8.71 0.60
CA GLY A 9 -0.85 8.64 2.05
C GLY A 9 -2.31 8.60 2.47
N VAL A 10 -2.57 8.94 3.74
CA VAL A 10 -3.91 8.94 4.35
C VAL A 10 -4.44 10.34 4.66
N GLY A 11 -3.63 11.37 4.52
CA GLY A 11 -3.99 12.77 4.85
C GLY A 11 -4.96 13.44 3.86
N HIS A 12 -5.64 12.65 3.01
CA HIS A 12 -6.75 13.10 2.15
C HIS A 12 -8.09 13.05 2.89
N GLU A 13 -8.18 12.35 4.02
CA GLU A 13 -9.39 12.25 4.86
C GLU A 13 -10.67 11.93 4.07
N ASN A 14 -10.55 11.06 3.05
CA ASN A 14 -11.62 10.66 2.12
C ASN A 14 -12.24 11.83 1.31
N ASP A 15 -11.54 12.95 1.20
CA ASP A 15 -11.94 14.10 0.38
C ASP A 15 -11.46 13.94 -1.06
N VAL A 16 -12.40 13.75 -1.99
CA VAL A 16 -12.11 13.49 -3.40
C VAL A 16 -11.33 14.64 -4.04
N SER A 17 -11.62 15.89 -3.68
CA SER A 17 -10.92 17.03 -4.26
C SER A 17 -9.43 17.06 -3.90
N ILE A 18 -9.11 16.67 -2.67
CA ILE A 18 -7.71 16.56 -2.20
C ILE A 18 -7.03 15.37 -2.89
N ILE A 19 -7.73 14.24 -3.01
CA ILE A 19 -7.22 13.04 -3.68
C ILE A 19 -6.88 13.36 -5.13
N ASP A 20 -7.82 13.92 -5.86
CA ASP A 20 -7.66 14.26 -7.29
C ASP A 20 -6.50 15.23 -7.50
N ALA A 21 -6.42 16.30 -6.70
CA ALA A 21 -5.35 17.27 -6.79
C ALA A 21 -3.97 16.62 -6.58
N ARG A 22 -3.84 15.70 -5.62
CA ARG A 22 -2.58 14.98 -5.35
C ARG A 22 -2.22 14.00 -6.47
N ILE A 23 -3.19 13.26 -7.00
CA ILE A 23 -2.97 12.33 -8.10
C ILE A 23 -2.53 13.09 -9.35
N VAL A 24 -3.22 14.17 -9.70
CA VAL A 24 -2.89 15.00 -10.87
C VAL A 24 -1.50 15.62 -10.72
N ALA A 25 -1.19 16.19 -9.55
CA ALA A 25 0.13 16.77 -9.28
C ALA A 25 1.26 15.72 -9.39
N ALA A 26 1.06 14.53 -8.83
CA ALA A 26 2.01 13.44 -8.95
C ALA A 26 2.22 13.00 -10.41
N ALA A 27 1.14 12.86 -11.18
CA ALA A 27 1.20 12.51 -12.59
C ALA A 27 1.96 13.57 -13.42
N GLN A 28 1.76 14.85 -13.12
CA GLN A 28 2.51 15.96 -13.75
C GLN A 28 4.02 15.91 -13.44
N CYS A 29 4.41 15.28 -12.34
CA CYS A 29 5.82 15.02 -12.00
C CYS A 29 6.37 13.76 -12.71
N ASN A 30 5.65 13.17 -13.66
CA ASN A 30 6.05 11.98 -14.42
C ASN A 30 6.40 10.78 -13.52
N VAL A 31 5.61 10.55 -12.47
CA VAL A 31 5.75 9.32 -11.68
C VAL A 31 5.26 8.11 -12.47
N ASP A 32 5.89 6.95 -12.24
CA ASP A 32 5.50 5.69 -12.90
C ASP A 32 4.23 5.09 -12.30
N ALA A 33 3.97 5.35 -11.02
CA ALA A 33 2.81 4.82 -10.31
C ALA A 33 2.36 5.71 -9.15
N ILE A 34 1.07 5.64 -8.87
CA ILE A 34 0.42 6.16 -7.66
C ILE A 34 0.24 5.01 -6.67
N VAL A 35 0.58 5.24 -5.42
CA VAL A 35 0.31 4.29 -4.33
C VAL A 35 -0.78 4.86 -3.44
N MET A 36 -1.90 4.16 -3.35
CA MET A 36 -3.01 4.46 -2.44
C MET A 36 -3.05 3.45 -1.30
N ASN A 37 -3.25 3.92 -0.09
CA ASN A 37 -3.38 3.07 1.08
C ASN A 37 -4.84 2.70 1.34
N LYS A 38 -5.09 1.43 1.63
CA LYS A 38 -6.37 0.94 2.15
C LYS A 38 -6.10 0.10 3.40
N SER A 39 -6.82 0.41 4.45
CA SER A 39 -6.79 -0.31 5.72
C SER A 39 -8.20 -0.46 6.27
N THR A 40 -8.39 -1.43 7.16
CA THR A 40 -9.60 -1.57 7.95
C THR A 40 -9.29 -1.07 9.36
N PRO A 41 -9.76 0.13 9.76
CA PRO A 41 -9.32 0.79 10.99
C PRO A 41 -9.49 -0.07 12.25
N VAL A 42 -10.56 -0.85 12.31
CA VAL A 42 -10.84 -1.71 13.48
C VAL A 42 -9.79 -2.80 13.66
N LEU A 43 -9.21 -3.29 12.56
CA LEU A 43 -8.20 -4.36 12.55
C LEU A 43 -6.79 -3.82 12.74
N THR A 44 -6.52 -2.62 12.25
CA THR A 44 -5.14 -2.10 12.14
C THR A 44 -4.74 -1.15 13.25
N ILE A 45 -5.71 -0.54 13.96
CA ILE A 45 -5.41 0.34 15.07
C ILE A 45 -5.29 -0.50 16.36
N PRO A 46 -4.12 -0.44 17.05
CA PRO A 46 -3.95 -1.10 18.33
C PRO A 46 -5.02 -0.69 19.35
N GLU A 47 -5.50 -1.64 20.16
CA GLU A 47 -6.62 -1.45 21.07
C GLU A 47 -6.39 -0.27 22.03
N GLU A 48 -5.18 -0.15 22.55
CA GLU A 48 -4.78 0.92 23.47
C GLU A 48 -4.79 2.32 22.83
N LYS A 49 -4.79 2.41 21.49
CA LYS A 49 -4.83 3.69 20.76
C LYS A 49 -6.19 4.05 20.23
N LYS A 50 -7.11 3.10 20.11
CA LYS A 50 -8.44 3.33 19.49
C LYS A 50 -9.18 4.51 20.08
N TYR A 51 -9.17 4.62 21.41
CA TYR A 51 -9.96 5.62 22.15
C TYR A 51 -9.14 6.83 22.60
N VAL A 52 -7.88 6.94 22.19
CA VAL A 52 -7.07 8.14 22.42
C VAL A 52 -7.66 9.29 21.62
N ALA A 53 -7.97 10.40 22.31
CA ALA A 53 -8.50 11.59 21.66
C ALA A 53 -7.38 12.28 20.86
N ILE A 54 -7.62 12.49 19.57
CA ILE A 54 -6.71 13.20 18.68
C ILE A 54 -7.41 14.37 17.97
N PRO A 55 -6.68 15.45 17.64
CA PRO A 55 -7.23 16.53 16.84
C PRO A 55 -7.47 16.10 15.40
N SER A 56 -8.55 16.56 14.81
CA SER A 56 -8.89 16.34 13.41
C SER A 56 -9.65 17.53 12.83
N LYS A 57 -9.93 17.54 11.53
CA LYS A 57 -10.79 18.58 10.92
C LYS A 57 -12.24 18.57 11.44
N TRP A 58 -12.67 17.48 12.06
CA TRP A 58 -14.00 17.35 12.69
C TRP A 58 -14.01 17.67 14.18
N GLY A 59 -12.92 18.22 14.73
CA GLY A 59 -12.71 18.43 16.15
C GLY A 59 -11.88 17.33 16.80
N THR A 60 -11.72 17.42 18.13
CA THR A 60 -11.02 16.38 18.91
C THR A 60 -11.97 15.21 19.18
N MET A 61 -11.58 14.02 18.75
CA MET A 61 -12.38 12.79 18.91
C MET A 61 -11.48 11.55 18.99
N PRO A 62 -12.02 10.36 19.38
CA PRO A 62 -11.26 9.11 19.40
C PRO A 62 -10.59 8.81 18.08
N TYR A 63 -9.37 8.29 18.12
CA TYR A 63 -8.58 7.98 16.90
C TYR A 63 -9.34 7.05 15.96
N ILE A 64 -10.04 6.03 16.48
CA ILE A 64 -10.85 5.11 15.67
C ILE A 64 -11.93 5.84 14.86
N ASP A 65 -12.54 6.89 15.43
CA ASP A 65 -13.60 7.63 14.74
C ASP A 65 -13.02 8.54 13.65
N VAL A 66 -11.83 9.13 13.87
CA VAL A 66 -11.10 9.86 12.82
C VAL A 66 -10.73 8.91 11.69
N ALA A 67 -10.19 7.74 12.01
CA ALA A 67 -9.77 6.76 11.01
C ALA A 67 -10.95 6.24 10.17
N ARG A 68 -12.10 5.94 10.81
CA ARG A 68 -13.33 5.53 10.10
C ARG A 68 -13.86 6.62 9.17
N ARG A 69 -13.81 7.89 9.59
CA ARG A 69 -14.23 9.02 8.74
C ARG A 69 -13.28 9.26 7.57
N SER A 70 -12.01 8.96 7.75
CA SER A 70 -10.97 9.09 6.73
C SER A 70 -10.87 7.89 5.80
N GLU A 71 -11.58 6.79 6.12
CA GLU A 71 -11.52 5.56 5.34
C GLU A 71 -12.18 5.75 3.97
N LEU A 72 -11.50 5.26 2.92
CA LEU A 72 -12.02 5.34 1.55
C LEU A 72 -13.33 4.56 1.41
N THR A 73 -14.35 5.25 0.90
CA THR A 73 -15.60 4.61 0.48
C THR A 73 -15.41 3.88 -0.85
N ALA A 74 -16.27 2.90 -1.14
CA ALA A 74 -16.27 2.19 -2.42
C ALA A 74 -16.38 3.17 -3.61
N LYS A 75 -17.26 4.16 -3.52
CA LYS A 75 -17.42 5.22 -4.53
C LYS A 75 -16.10 5.95 -4.80
N ASN A 76 -15.40 6.40 -3.75
CA ASN A 76 -14.17 7.16 -3.91
C ASN A 76 -13.02 6.28 -4.40
N ALA A 77 -12.96 5.03 -3.96
CA ALA A 77 -11.96 4.07 -4.41
C ALA A 77 -12.13 3.73 -5.91
N THR A 78 -13.37 3.53 -6.37
CA THR A 78 -13.68 3.34 -7.80
C THR A 78 -13.29 4.58 -8.61
N HIS A 79 -13.66 5.78 -8.13
CA HIS A 79 -13.28 7.03 -8.77
C HIS A 79 -11.75 7.20 -8.93
N ILE A 80 -10.98 6.85 -7.90
CA ILE A 80 -9.51 6.87 -7.94
C ILE A 80 -8.98 5.95 -9.04
N ALA A 81 -9.53 4.73 -9.14
CA ALA A 81 -9.11 3.78 -10.16
C ALA A 81 -9.40 4.31 -11.58
N GLU A 82 -10.59 4.86 -11.80
CA GLU A 82 -10.99 5.47 -13.07
C GLU A 82 -10.13 6.70 -13.42
N LEU A 83 -9.82 7.53 -12.43
CA LEU A 83 -8.97 8.72 -12.63
C LEU A 83 -7.55 8.32 -13.04
N CYS A 84 -6.94 7.36 -12.35
CA CYS A 84 -5.60 6.87 -12.68
C CYS A 84 -5.55 6.24 -14.08
N GLU A 85 -6.58 5.46 -14.45
CA GLU A 85 -6.72 4.89 -15.79
C GLU A 85 -6.84 5.98 -16.86
N LYS A 86 -7.67 6.98 -16.63
CA LYS A 86 -7.88 8.12 -17.55
C LYS A 86 -6.61 8.94 -17.76
N ILE A 87 -5.80 9.12 -16.71
CA ILE A 87 -4.53 9.87 -16.77
C ILE A 87 -3.42 9.00 -17.40
N GLY A 88 -3.57 7.66 -17.38
CA GLY A 88 -2.57 6.71 -17.86
C GLY A 88 -1.44 6.44 -16.87
N VAL A 89 -1.68 6.58 -15.56
CA VAL A 89 -0.72 6.29 -14.50
C VAL A 89 -1.07 4.97 -13.81
N GLU A 90 -0.06 4.14 -13.50
CA GLU A 90 -0.28 2.86 -12.80
C GLU A 90 -0.78 3.12 -11.37
N LEU A 91 -1.83 2.40 -10.95
CA LEU A 91 -2.34 2.45 -9.58
C LEU A 91 -1.93 1.21 -8.81
N ILE A 92 -1.28 1.39 -7.67
CA ILE A 92 -0.87 0.35 -6.74
C ILE A 92 -1.66 0.52 -5.44
N TRP A 93 -2.41 -0.49 -5.04
CA TRP A 93 -3.10 -0.50 -3.76
C TRP A 93 -2.21 -1.09 -2.67
N SER A 94 -1.90 -0.29 -1.66
CA SER A 94 -1.17 -0.71 -0.46
C SER A 94 -2.17 -1.14 0.61
N VAL A 95 -2.28 -2.45 0.84
CA VAL A 95 -3.24 -3.04 1.76
C VAL A 95 -2.57 -3.47 3.06
N THR A 96 -3.28 -3.34 4.18
CA THR A 96 -2.79 -3.67 5.53
C THR A 96 -3.37 -4.96 6.08
N ASP A 97 -4.50 -5.42 5.55
CA ASP A 97 -5.26 -6.54 6.06
C ASP A 97 -6.09 -7.21 4.95
N ILE A 98 -6.68 -8.36 5.25
CA ILE A 98 -7.44 -9.15 4.26
C ILE A 98 -8.73 -8.42 3.81
N GLU A 99 -9.41 -7.70 4.71
CA GLU A 99 -10.63 -6.97 4.36
C GLU A 99 -10.30 -5.81 3.40
N ALA A 100 -9.18 -5.13 3.65
CA ALA A 100 -8.68 -4.09 2.74
C ALA A 100 -8.34 -4.67 1.35
N LEU A 101 -7.77 -5.88 1.28
CA LEU A 101 -7.54 -6.57 0.00
C LEU A 101 -8.86 -6.87 -0.72
N GLU A 102 -9.80 -7.54 -0.05
CA GLU A 102 -11.09 -7.90 -0.68
C GLU A 102 -11.82 -6.65 -1.18
N PHE A 103 -11.81 -5.56 -0.40
CA PHE A 103 -12.37 -4.29 -0.81
C PHE A 103 -11.78 -3.77 -2.14
N VAL A 104 -10.46 -3.72 -2.28
CA VAL A 104 -9.85 -3.18 -3.51
C VAL A 104 -9.99 -4.14 -4.70
N LEU A 105 -10.09 -5.44 -4.46
CA LEU A 105 -10.39 -6.40 -5.51
C LEU A 105 -11.82 -6.25 -6.03
N GLU A 106 -12.78 -6.07 -5.14
CA GLU A 106 -14.21 -5.95 -5.47
C GLU A 106 -14.52 -4.63 -6.18
N TYR A 107 -14.14 -3.50 -5.57
CA TYR A 107 -14.56 -2.18 -6.04
C TYR A 107 -13.62 -1.53 -7.05
N CYS A 108 -12.33 -1.90 -7.05
CA CYS A 108 -11.33 -1.27 -7.90
C CYS A 108 -10.74 -2.20 -8.96
N LYS A 109 -11.09 -3.49 -8.95
CA LYS A 109 -10.50 -4.53 -9.81
C LYS A 109 -8.96 -4.47 -9.78
N ALA A 110 -8.41 -4.30 -8.58
CA ALA A 110 -7.00 -4.00 -8.35
C ALA A 110 -6.08 -5.05 -8.96
N GLN A 111 -5.12 -4.62 -9.77
CA GLN A 111 -4.16 -5.50 -10.46
C GLN A 111 -2.77 -5.44 -9.83
N HIS A 112 -2.44 -4.36 -9.13
CA HIS A 112 -1.15 -4.15 -8.50
C HIS A 112 -1.35 -3.96 -7.00
N ILE A 113 -0.89 -4.94 -6.23
CA ILE A 113 -1.06 -4.96 -4.77
C ILE A 113 0.30 -4.84 -4.11
N LYS A 114 0.40 -3.96 -3.13
CA LYS A 114 1.53 -3.84 -2.22
C LYS A 114 1.06 -4.21 -0.82
N LEU A 115 1.74 -5.14 -0.16
CA LEU A 115 1.52 -5.37 1.26
C LEU A 115 2.18 -4.22 2.02
N HIS A 116 1.40 -3.55 2.86
CA HIS A 116 1.90 -2.42 3.66
C HIS A 116 3.04 -2.85 4.59
N SER A 117 3.90 -1.92 4.97
CA SER A 117 5.03 -2.22 5.87
C SER A 117 4.62 -2.69 7.26
N SER A 118 3.41 -2.37 7.71
CA SER A 118 2.85 -2.85 8.98
C SER A 118 2.31 -4.27 8.93
N CYS A 119 2.17 -4.89 7.75
CA CYS A 119 1.70 -6.27 7.65
C CYS A 119 2.62 -7.23 8.41
N THR A 120 2.01 -8.04 9.27
CA THR A 120 2.65 -9.10 10.03
C THR A 120 2.87 -10.36 9.17
N ALA A 121 3.55 -11.37 9.70
CA ALA A 121 3.65 -12.67 9.05
C ALA A 121 2.28 -13.35 8.85
N GLU A 122 1.35 -13.15 9.79
CA GLU A 122 -0.01 -13.68 9.73
C GLU A 122 -0.80 -13.01 8.59
N ASP A 123 -0.70 -11.68 8.45
CA ASP A 123 -1.30 -10.95 7.32
C ASP A 123 -0.75 -11.48 5.98
N TYR A 124 0.54 -11.76 5.89
CA TYR A 124 1.13 -12.35 4.69
C TYR A 124 0.57 -13.74 4.39
N GLN A 125 0.33 -14.58 5.42
CA GLN A 125 -0.24 -15.91 5.24
C GLN A 125 -1.69 -15.88 4.73
N THR A 126 -2.44 -14.84 5.07
CA THR A 126 -3.85 -14.68 4.65
C THR A 126 -3.97 -13.95 3.31
N ILE A 127 -3.23 -12.88 3.10
CA ILE A 127 -3.33 -12.01 1.92
C ILE A 127 -2.68 -12.65 0.69
N VAL A 128 -1.46 -13.18 0.81
CA VAL A 128 -0.67 -13.63 -0.35
C VAL A 128 -1.36 -14.72 -1.17
N PRO A 129 -1.99 -15.77 -0.58
CA PRO A 129 -2.72 -16.77 -1.35
C PRO A 129 -3.84 -16.18 -2.20
N ARG A 130 -4.53 -15.16 -1.68
CA ARG A 130 -5.65 -14.50 -2.37
C ARG A 130 -5.21 -13.68 -3.58
N THR A 131 -4.00 -13.14 -3.58
CA THR A 131 -3.49 -12.31 -4.68
C THR A 131 -3.04 -13.12 -5.89
N LYS A 132 -2.70 -14.40 -5.74
CA LYS A 132 -2.02 -15.24 -6.74
C LYS A 132 -2.69 -15.28 -8.11
N ASN A 133 -4.03 -15.36 -8.16
CA ASN A 133 -4.79 -15.56 -9.40
C ASN A 133 -5.52 -14.29 -9.88
N VAL A 134 -5.44 -13.20 -9.11
CA VAL A 134 -6.20 -11.99 -9.38
C VAL A 134 -5.31 -10.78 -9.65
N CYS A 135 -4.09 -10.76 -9.15
CA CYS A 135 -3.18 -9.63 -9.29
C CYS A 135 -2.13 -9.87 -10.36
N LYS A 136 -1.81 -8.83 -11.15
CA LYS A 136 -0.69 -8.85 -12.11
C LYS A 136 0.65 -8.69 -11.40
N THR A 137 0.71 -7.88 -10.35
CA THR A 137 1.94 -7.60 -9.61
C THR A 137 1.70 -7.60 -8.12
N LEU A 138 2.57 -8.29 -7.39
CA LEU A 138 2.63 -8.24 -5.94
C LEU A 138 3.93 -7.56 -5.50
N TYR A 139 3.82 -6.55 -4.63
CA TYR A 139 4.95 -5.92 -3.96
C TYR A 139 5.00 -6.41 -2.51
N ALA A 140 6.10 -7.05 -2.13
CA ALA A 140 6.26 -7.66 -0.81
C ALA A 140 7.58 -7.26 -0.16
N ARG A 141 7.59 -7.22 1.18
CA ARG A 141 8.82 -6.98 1.94
C ARG A 141 9.74 -8.20 1.86
N LEU A 142 11.02 -7.92 1.76
CA LEU A 142 12.05 -8.96 1.73
C LEU A 142 11.99 -9.89 2.96
N ASN A 143 11.66 -9.36 4.13
CA ASN A 143 11.61 -10.11 5.39
C ASN A 143 10.58 -11.25 5.38
N HIS A 144 9.55 -11.17 4.53
CA HIS A 144 8.48 -12.17 4.42
C HIS A 144 8.57 -13.00 3.14
N LEU A 145 9.72 -12.96 2.45
CA LEU A 145 9.92 -13.64 1.17
C LEU A 145 9.64 -15.14 1.24
N ASN A 146 9.99 -15.82 2.34
CA ASN A 146 9.74 -17.25 2.47
C ASN A 146 8.24 -17.59 2.41
N ILE A 147 7.39 -16.76 3.02
CA ILE A 147 5.93 -16.93 2.96
C ILE A 147 5.46 -16.69 1.51
N VAL A 148 5.94 -15.62 0.89
CA VAL A 148 5.54 -15.27 -0.48
C VAL A 148 5.92 -16.38 -1.47
N LYS A 149 7.12 -16.95 -1.37
CA LYS A 149 7.60 -18.03 -2.23
C LYS A 149 6.72 -19.29 -2.21
N SER A 150 6.05 -19.56 -1.11
CA SER A 150 5.15 -20.71 -0.99
C SER A 150 3.93 -20.60 -1.91
N TYR A 151 3.57 -19.39 -2.32
CA TYR A 151 2.39 -19.12 -3.14
C TYR A 151 2.71 -18.50 -4.49
N TRP A 152 3.72 -17.64 -4.56
CA TRP A 152 4.12 -16.91 -5.76
C TRP A 152 5.43 -17.45 -6.32
N ASN A 153 5.37 -17.98 -7.54
CA ASN A 153 6.58 -18.35 -8.29
C ASN A 153 7.12 -17.10 -9.01
N PRO A 154 8.31 -16.61 -8.68
CA PRO A 154 8.86 -15.37 -9.25
C PRO A 154 9.08 -15.45 -10.76
N VAL A 155 9.29 -16.66 -11.31
CA VAL A 155 9.48 -16.87 -12.76
C VAL A 155 8.16 -16.73 -13.53
N LYS A 156 7.03 -17.10 -12.89
CA LYS A 156 5.69 -17.08 -13.53
C LYS A 156 4.87 -15.83 -13.20
N HIS A 157 5.22 -15.14 -12.13
CA HIS A 157 4.43 -14.03 -11.61
C HIS A 157 5.31 -12.80 -11.41
N ASN A 158 4.76 -11.62 -11.61
CA ASN A 158 5.49 -10.36 -11.41
C ASN A 158 5.55 -10.02 -9.92
N LEU A 159 6.50 -10.64 -9.20
CA LEU A 159 6.79 -10.36 -7.80
C LEU A 159 7.89 -9.31 -7.71
N LYS A 160 7.63 -8.23 -6.99
CA LYS A 160 8.60 -7.18 -6.69
C LYS A 160 8.89 -7.13 -5.20
N LEU A 161 10.16 -7.18 -4.84
CA LEU A 161 10.59 -7.06 -3.46
C LEU A 161 10.96 -5.62 -3.15
N TYR A 162 10.62 -5.16 -1.97
CA TYR A 162 11.03 -3.85 -1.50
C TYR A 162 11.71 -3.93 -0.13
N HIS A 163 12.61 -3.01 0.10
CA HIS A 163 13.27 -2.77 1.38
C HIS A 163 12.60 -1.59 2.08
N THR A 164 12.40 -1.71 3.39
CA THR A 164 11.92 -0.62 4.24
C THR A 164 12.77 -0.52 5.48
N THR A 165 12.93 0.70 5.97
CA THR A 165 13.37 0.99 7.32
C THR A 165 12.13 1.14 8.19
N ASP A 166 12.05 0.40 9.30
CA ASP A 166 10.82 0.29 10.12
C ASP A 166 10.66 1.44 11.14
N THR A 167 11.49 2.48 11.03
CA THR A 167 11.38 3.71 11.80
C THR A 167 10.73 4.81 10.99
N TRP A 168 9.88 5.61 11.63
CA TRP A 168 9.39 6.87 11.06
C TRP A 168 10.49 7.90 11.19
N ASP A 169 10.77 8.63 10.09
CA ASP A 169 11.86 9.60 10.00
C ASP A 169 13.24 8.99 10.37
N PRO A 170 13.71 7.99 9.60
CA PRO A 170 14.95 7.28 9.90
C PRO A 170 16.18 8.15 9.67
N ASP A 171 17.20 7.98 10.49
CA ASP A 171 18.52 8.51 10.21
C ASP A 171 19.09 7.93 8.90
N LEU A 172 19.90 8.70 8.18
CA LEU A 172 20.48 8.28 6.89
C LEU A 172 21.24 6.96 7.00
N ILE A 173 21.89 6.70 8.14
CA ILE A 173 22.61 5.45 8.40
C ILE A 173 21.70 4.23 8.49
N ASP A 174 20.45 4.43 8.96
CA ASP A 174 19.47 3.35 9.14
C ASP A 174 18.80 2.93 7.81
N ILE A 175 18.82 3.82 6.80
CA ILE A 175 18.23 3.55 5.49
C ILE A 175 18.93 2.38 4.79
N ASN A 176 20.23 2.22 4.97
CA ASN A 176 21.03 1.07 4.51
C ASN A 176 20.75 0.64 3.06
N LEU A 177 20.92 1.55 2.11
CA LEU A 177 20.67 1.28 0.68
C LEU A 177 21.55 0.17 0.10
N GLU A 178 22.73 -0.08 0.69
CA GLU A 178 23.62 -1.19 0.31
C GLU A 178 22.93 -2.56 0.43
N LYS A 179 21.95 -2.68 1.33
CA LYS A 179 21.13 -3.89 1.48
C LYS A 179 20.35 -4.22 0.20
N ILE A 180 19.98 -3.21 -0.60
CA ILE A 180 19.30 -3.40 -1.88
C ILE A 180 20.23 -4.12 -2.86
N ASP A 181 21.48 -3.70 -2.97
CA ASP A 181 22.44 -4.30 -3.90
C ASP A 181 22.85 -5.72 -3.46
N LYS A 182 23.06 -5.94 -2.17
CA LYS A 182 23.28 -7.28 -1.61
C LYS A 182 22.10 -8.20 -1.91
N THR A 183 20.88 -7.71 -1.73
CA THR A 183 19.65 -8.45 -2.00
C THR A 183 19.51 -8.76 -3.49
N ARG A 184 19.79 -7.81 -4.38
CA ARG A 184 19.74 -8.01 -5.83
C ARG A 184 20.69 -9.12 -6.29
N GLY A 185 21.87 -9.23 -5.67
CA GLY A 185 22.81 -10.31 -5.95
C GLY A 185 22.31 -11.70 -5.56
N LEU A 186 21.56 -11.79 -4.45
CA LEU A 186 21.00 -13.05 -3.93
C LEU A 186 19.71 -13.50 -4.65
N TYR A 187 18.94 -12.56 -5.21
CA TYR A 187 17.61 -12.80 -5.76
C TYR A 187 17.49 -12.26 -7.19
N ARG A 188 18.40 -12.69 -8.08
CA ARG A 188 18.45 -12.25 -9.49
C ARG A 188 17.17 -12.52 -10.28
N ASP A 189 16.40 -13.53 -9.88
CA ASP A 189 15.15 -13.91 -10.53
C ASP A 189 13.96 -13.02 -10.15
N TYR A 190 14.16 -12.08 -9.21
CA TYR A 190 13.16 -11.10 -8.80
C TYR A 190 13.49 -9.74 -9.41
N LYS A 191 12.50 -9.14 -10.06
CA LYS A 191 12.62 -7.81 -10.71
C LYS A 191 12.37 -6.67 -9.72
#